data_b9fd7dfb3bcde4652bf2df09b10c276e
#
_entry.id   b9fd7dfb3bcde4652bf2df09b10c276e
#
_cell.length_a   1.000
_cell.length_b   1.000
_cell.length_c   1.000
_cell.angle_alpha   90.00
_cell.angle_beta   90.00
_cell.angle_gamma   90.00
#
_symmetry.space_group_name_H-M   'P 1'
#
loop_
_entity.id
_entity.type
_entity.pdbx_description
1 polymer ?
#
loop_
_entity_poly.entity_id
_entity_poly.type
_entity_poly.pdbx_seq_one_letter_code
_entity_poly.pdbx_strand_id
1 'polypeptide(L)'
;AYVAPDGAAAEPDDANVAYAPSRHLPIAREGAAEGDFVFLLGFPGSTMRYAPACRLAFSDEVAVPSLIDDFAAKIELIDEFTADGDRAAALKLASARKSLANEHKRSSGKRVMMRRLDLLRERRAEEAKLCEAAPEAAALLSRLADVYSALRDAEPKAAALEGLRGVYHGSSLLSVAHALHEGAYEAVKPDDEREAAYRARNLPFLAARLVK
;
A
#
# COMPACT_ATOMS: atom_id res chain seq x y z
N ALA A 1 10.10 19.28 16.81
CA ALA A 1 11.49 19.04 16.37
C ALA A 1 12.45 19.70 17.36
N TYR A 2 13.63 19.11 17.54
CA TYR A 2 14.71 19.61 18.35
C TYR A 2 15.95 19.73 17.46
N VAL A 3 16.81 20.69 17.77
CA VAL A 3 18.05 20.98 17.04
C VAL A 3 19.17 21.23 18.06
N ALA A 4 20.43 21.16 17.62
CA ALA A 4 21.53 21.61 18.46
C ALA A 4 21.37 23.09 18.88
N PRO A 5 22.01 23.56 19.95
CA PRO A 5 21.89 24.95 20.43
C PRO A 5 22.24 26.01 19.38
N ASP A 6 23.05 25.67 18.40
CA ASP A 6 23.40 26.52 17.25
C ASP A 6 22.38 26.50 16.10
N GLY A 7 21.29 25.71 16.24
CA GLY A 7 20.25 25.54 15.25
C GLY A 7 20.52 24.49 14.17
N ALA A 8 21.65 23.80 14.20
CA ALA A 8 21.98 22.74 13.25
C ALA A 8 21.19 21.46 13.53
N ALA A 9 21.02 20.63 12.49
CA ALA A 9 20.50 19.28 12.67
C ALA A 9 21.50 18.46 13.54
N ALA A 10 20.98 17.72 14.51
CA ALA A 10 21.79 16.97 15.46
C ALA A 10 21.15 15.63 15.80
N GLU A 11 21.99 14.68 16.23
CA GLU A 11 21.55 13.45 16.88
C GLU A 11 20.83 13.76 18.21
N PRO A 12 19.96 12.87 18.70
CA PRO A 12 19.30 13.06 19.98
C PRO A 12 20.30 13.27 21.13
N ASP A 13 20.18 14.42 21.80
CA ASP A 13 21.02 14.80 22.93
C ASP A 13 20.19 15.66 23.91
N ASP A 14 20.48 15.55 25.21
CA ASP A 14 19.77 16.32 26.26
C ASP A 14 20.03 17.82 26.16
N ALA A 15 21.12 18.24 25.51
CA ALA A 15 21.42 19.65 25.24
C ALA A 15 20.64 20.23 24.07
N ASN A 16 19.93 19.42 23.29
CA ASN A 16 19.14 19.90 22.15
C ASN A 16 18.00 20.81 22.62
N VAL A 17 17.78 21.89 21.87
CA VAL A 17 16.74 22.90 22.11
C VAL A 17 15.57 22.72 21.14
N ALA A 18 14.40 23.21 21.54
CA ALA A 18 13.25 23.20 20.66
C ALA A 18 13.50 24.06 19.40
N TYR A 19 13.24 23.49 18.22
CA TYR A 19 13.33 24.23 16.98
C TYR A 19 12.29 25.35 16.92
N ALA A 20 12.74 26.59 16.80
CA ALA A 20 11.90 27.77 16.64
C ALA A 20 11.99 28.29 15.18
N PRO A 21 11.04 27.96 14.30
CA PRO A 21 11.07 28.43 12.92
C PRO A 21 10.85 29.94 12.87
N SER A 22 11.54 30.61 11.94
CA SER A 22 11.37 32.05 11.71
C SER A 22 9.97 32.39 11.16
N ARG A 23 9.31 31.43 10.55
CA ARG A 23 7.93 31.53 10.06
C ARG A 23 7.21 30.20 10.27
N HIS A 24 5.94 30.28 10.59
CA HIS A 24 5.04 29.13 10.68
C HIS A 24 3.67 29.50 10.12
N LEU A 25 2.90 28.51 9.69
CA LEU A 25 1.54 28.72 9.25
C LEU A 25 0.65 28.98 10.50
N PRO A 26 -0.18 30.03 10.50
CA PRO A 26 -1.14 30.22 11.56
C PRO A 26 -2.21 29.13 11.51
N ILE A 27 -2.65 28.69 12.69
CA ILE A 27 -3.76 27.73 12.81
C ILE A 27 -5.04 28.53 13.02
N ALA A 28 -6.02 28.39 12.12
CA ALA A 28 -7.34 28.95 12.28
C ALA A 28 -8.06 28.22 13.43
N ARG A 29 -8.43 28.94 14.49
CA ARG A 29 -9.09 28.35 15.67
C ARG A 29 -10.52 27.94 15.38
N GLU A 30 -11.17 28.64 14.48
CA GLU A 30 -12.55 28.42 14.04
C GLU A 30 -12.69 27.16 13.16
N GLY A 31 -11.58 26.65 12.61
CA GLY A 31 -11.60 25.54 11.67
C GLY A 31 -12.14 25.93 10.31
N ALA A 32 -12.72 24.97 9.60
CA ALA A 32 -13.40 25.15 8.33
C ALA A 32 -14.89 24.80 8.48
N ALA A 33 -15.76 25.57 7.85
CA ALA A 33 -17.20 25.34 7.81
C ALA A 33 -17.59 24.66 6.48
N GLU A 34 -18.82 24.12 6.41
CA GLU A 34 -19.37 23.58 5.18
C GLU A 34 -19.52 24.71 4.14
N GLY A 35 -18.99 24.48 2.93
CA GLY A 35 -18.97 25.45 1.84
C GLY A 35 -17.72 26.33 1.77
N ASP A 36 -16.83 26.26 2.74
CA ASP A 36 -15.54 26.97 2.68
C ASP A 36 -14.65 26.39 1.60
N PHE A 37 -13.89 27.28 0.95
CA PHE A 37 -12.82 26.83 0.06
C PHE A 37 -11.65 26.31 0.88
N VAL A 38 -11.31 25.02 0.69
CA VAL A 38 -10.18 24.35 1.33
C VAL A 38 -9.30 23.66 0.32
N PHE A 39 -8.01 23.53 0.62
CA PHE A 39 -7.09 22.73 -0.20
C PHE A 39 -6.07 22.02 0.68
N LEU A 40 -5.53 20.92 0.17
CA LEU A 40 -4.48 20.15 0.82
C LEU A 40 -3.18 20.29 0.01
N LEU A 41 -2.09 20.61 0.70
CA LEU A 41 -0.75 20.54 0.13
C LEU A 41 -0.17 19.17 0.39
N GLY A 42 0.32 18.52 -0.65
CA GLY A 42 0.97 17.22 -0.58
C GLY A 42 0.70 16.35 -1.79
N PHE A 43 1.33 15.19 -1.79
CA PHE A 43 1.12 14.15 -2.80
C PHE A 43 0.24 13.06 -2.19
N PRO A 44 -1.09 13.07 -2.41
CA PRO A 44 -1.92 11.95 -2.00
C PRO A 44 -1.45 10.71 -2.75
N GLY A 45 -1.55 9.54 -2.12
CA GLY A 45 -1.26 8.28 -2.77
C GLY A 45 -2.21 8.00 -3.95
N SER A 46 -2.79 6.84 -4.01
CA SER A 46 -3.80 6.49 -5.01
C SER A 46 -5.22 6.65 -4.48
N THR A 47 -6.15 7.06 -5.33
CA THR A 47 -7.58 7.05 -5.04
C THR A 47 -8.29 6.04 -5.94
N MET A 48 -9.41 5.50 -5.47
CA MET A 48 -10.23 4.55 -6.23
C MET A 48 -11.64 5.11 -6.48
N ARG A 49 -11.72 6.44 -6.68
CA ARG A 49 -13.01 7.14 -6.83
C ARG A 49 -13.92 6.50 -7.90
N TYR A 50 -13.34 6.05 -9.00
CA TYR A 50 -14.05 5.48 -10.14
C TYR A 50 -13.93 3.95 -10.24
N ALA A 51 -13.57 3.27 -9.14
CA ALA A 51 -13.52 1.82 -9.13
C ALA A 51 -14.93 1.22 -9.36
N PRO A 52 -15.08 0.22 -10.23
CA PRO A 52 -16.36 -0.42 -10.47
C PRO A 52 -16.85 -1.23 -9.27
N ALA A 53 -18.16 -1.51 -9.20
CA ALA A 53 -18.77 -2.26 -8.11
C ALA A 53 -18.15 -3.65 -7.93
N CYS A 54 -17.80 -4.35 -9.01
CA CYS A 54 -17.11 -5.65 -8.96
C CYS A 54 -15.75 -5.55 -8.25
N ARG A 55 -14.99 -4.45 -8.44
CA ARG A 55 -13.75 -4.21 -7.71
C ARG A 55 -13.98 -3.93 -6.23
N LEU A 56 -15.02 -3.17 -5.89
CA LEU A 56 -15.36 -2.90 -4.49
C LEU A 56 -15.78 -4.18 -3.79
N ALA A 57 -16.60 -5.02 -4.43
CA ALA A 57 -17.00 -6.32 -3.91
C ALA A 57 -15.78 -7.22 -3.68
N PHE A 58 -14.92 -7.37 -4.68
CA PHE A 58 -13.66 -8.12 -4.54
C PHE A 58 -12.79 -7.59 -3.40
N SER A 59 -12.67 -6.26 -3.28
CA SER A 59 -11.89 -5.62 -2.22
C SER A 59 -12.45 -5.93 -0.82
N ASP A 60 -13.77 -5.88 -0.63
CA ASP A 60 -14.40 -6.14 0.68
C ASP A 60 -14.42 -7.62 1.06
N GLU A 61 -14.64 -8.49 0.09
CA GLU A 61 -14.88 -9.92 0.33
C GLU A 61 -13.61 -10.77 0.31
N VAL A 62 -12.57 -10.33 -0.43
CA VAL A 62 -11.36 -11.12 -0.69
C VAL A 62 -10.09 -10.38 -0.32
N ALA A 63 -9.75 -9.30 -1.03
CA ALA A 63 -8.41 -8.72 -0.93
C ALA A 63 -8.15 -8.05 0.42
N VAL A 64 -9.10 -7.29 0.96
CA VAL A 64 -8.91 -6.61 2.25
C VAL A 64 -8.92 -7.57 3.43
N PRO A 65 -9.81 -8.58 3.53
CA PRO A 65 -9.69 -9.63 4.54
C PRO A 65 -8.35 -10.34 4.54
N SER A 66 -7.89 -10.80 3.37
CA SER A 66 -6.59 -11.46 3.21
C SER A 66 -5.43 -10.61 3.71
N LEU A 67 -5.44 -9.30 3.40
CA LEU A 67 -4.42 -8.37 3.90
C LEU A 67 -4.50 -8.16 5.42
N ILE A 68 -5.69 -8.08 5.99
CA ILE A 68 -5.88 -7.93 7.45
C ILE A 68 -5.29 -9.13 8.17
N ASP A 69 -5.60 -10.34 7.71
CA ASP A 69 -5.13 -11.59 8.32
C ASP A 69 -3.60 -11.73 8.17
N ASP A 70 -3.05 -11.42 7.00
CA ASP A 70 -1.60 -11.44 6.75
C ASP A 70 -0.84 -10.43 7.65
N PHE A 71 -1.33 -9.19 7.77
CA PHE A 71 -0.71 -8.22 8.65
C PHE A 71 -0.82 -8.61 10.13
N ALA A 72 -1.95 -9.16 10.55
CA ALA A 72 -2.13 -9.64 11.92
C ALA A 72 -1.14 -10.75 12.26
N ALA A 73 -1.01 -11.77 11.39
CA ALA A 73 -0.09 -12.88 11.58
C ALA A 73 1.38 -12.41 11.64
N LYS A 74 1.77 -11.46 10.78
CA LYS A 74 3.12 -10.89 10.79
C LYS A 74 3.43 -10.08 12.05
N ILE A 75 2.46 -9.33 12.55
CA ILE A 75 2.61 -8.58 13.82
C ILE A 75 2.77 -9.57 14.98
N GLU A 76 1.94 -10.61 15.05
CA GLU A 76 2.01 -11.64 16.07
C GLU A 76 3.37 -12.33 16.06
N LEU A 77 3.87 -12.73 14.89
CA LEU A 77 5.20 -13.33 14.75
C LEU A 77 6.33 -12.41 15.25
N ILE A 78 6.25 -11.10 14.97
CA ILE A 78 7.24 -10.15 15.49
C ILE A 78 7.12 -10.03 17.01
N ASP A 79 5.91 -10.00 17.54
CA ASP A 79 5.67 -9.89 18.98
C ASP A 79 6.15 -11.13 19.73
N GLU A 80 5.91 -12.34 19.21
CA GLU A 80 6.44 -13.59 19.73
C GLU A 80 7.98 -13.60 19.70
N PHE A 81 8.60 -13.24 18.56
CA PHE A 81 10.05 -13.22 18.41
C PHE A 81 10.75 -12.24 19.36
N THR A 82 10.07 -11.17 19.74
CA THR A 82 10.63 -10.13 20.62
C THR A 82 10.20 -10.27 22.08
N ALA A 83 9.38 -11.28 22.41
CA ALA A 83 8.85 -11.50 23.77
C ALA A 83 9.94 -11.83 24.81
N ASP A 84 11.03 -12.48 24.41
CA ASP A 84 12.11 -12.92 25.30
C ASP A 84 13.03 -11.79 25.76
N GLY A 85 12.70 -10.52 25.44
CA GLY A 85 13.39 -9.33 25.95
C GLY A 85 14.68 -8.96 25.21
N ASP A 86 14.94 -9.55 24.04
CA ASP A 86 16.04 -9.07 23.18
C ASP A 86 15.74 -7.66 22.64
N ARG A 87 16.28 -6.68 23.39
CA ARG A 87 16.12 -5.26 23.05
C ARG A 87 16.68 -4.91 21.67
N ALA A 88 17.75 -5.58 21.23
CA ALA A 88 18.38 -5.30 19.95
C ALA A 88 17.47 -5.78 18.79
N ALA A 89 16.89 -6.97 18.90
CA ALA A 89 15.91 -7.49 17.97
C ALA A 89 14.64 -6.62 17.94
N ALA A 90 14.12 -6.24 19.10
CA ALA A 90 12.94 -5.37 19.22
C ALA A 90 13.16 -4.02 18.53
N LEU A 91 14.33 -3.38 18.70
CA LEU A 91 14.66 -2.12 18.02
C LEU A 91 14.76 -2.29 16.50
N LYS A 92 15.39 -3.36 16.03
CA LYS A 92 15.49 -3.63 14.58
C LYS A 92 14.11 -3.83 13.93
N LEU A 93 13.19 -4.49 14.63
CA LEU A 93 11.86 -4.83 14.10
C LEU A 93 10.80 -3.75 14.38
N ALA A 94 11.09 -2.76 15.25
CA ALA A 94 10.11 -1.74 15.65
C ALA A 94 9.51 -0.98 14.46
N SER A 95 10.32 -0.61 13.47
CA SER A 95 9.85 0.11 12.27
C SER A 95 8.95 -0.77 11.40
N ALA A 96 9.33 -2.03 11.18
CA ALA A 96 8.54 -3.00 10.42
C ALA A 96 7.20 -3.26 11.11
N ARG A 97 7.21 -3.54 12.42
CA ARG A 97 6.00 -3.73 13.22
C ARG A 97 5.06 -2.53 13.15
N LYS A 98 5.61 -1.30 13.29
CA LYS A 98 4.84 -0.06 13.18
C LYS A 98 4.17 0.07 11.82
N SER A 99 4.89 -0.21 10.74
CA SER A 99 4.36 -0.16 9.37
C SER A 99 3.24 -1.17 9.16
N LEU A 100 3.43 -2.42 9.60
CA LEU A 100 2.41 -3.47 9.55
C LEU A 100 1.16 -3.08 10.35
N ALA A 101 1.33 -2.54 11.56
CA ALA A 101 0.22 -2.09 12.40
C ALA A 101 -0.55 -0.93 11.76
N ASN A 102 0.12 -0.01 11.06
CA ASN A 102 -0.55 1.06 10.32
C ASN A 102 -1.36 0.51 9.15
N GLU A 103 -0.80 -0.42 8.36
CA GLU A 103 -1.50 -1.03 7.24
C GLU A 103 -2.68 -1.89 7.71
N HIS A 104 -2.53 -2.64 8.80
CA HIS A 104 -3.61 -3.39 9.43
C HIS A 104 -4.77 -2.47 9.84
N LYS A 105 -4.48 -1.38 10.56
CA LYS A 105 -5.49 -0.39 10.98
C LYS A 105 -6.17 0.26 9.79
N ARG A 106 -5.40 0.65 8.76
CA ARG A 106 -5.91 1.26 7.54
C ARG A 106 -6.86 0.31 6.81
N SER A 107 -6.47 -0.95 6.64
CA SER A 107 -7.26 -1.97 5.96
C SER A 107 -8.54 -2.30 6.72
N SER A 108 -8.46 -2.48 8.04
CA SER A 108 -9.61 -2.72 8.92
C SER A 108 -10.58 -1.54 8.89
N GLY A 109 -10.08 -0.31 9.03
CA GLY A 109 -10.89 0.90 8.97
C GLY A 109 -11.58 1.08 7.61
N LYS A 110 -10.86 0.82 6.52
CA LYS A 110 -11.42 0.85 5.15
C LYS A 110 -12.61 -0.10 5.02
N ARG A 111 -12.45 -1.35 5.47
CA ARG A 111 -13.52 -2.36 5.41
C ARG A 111 -14.75 -1.96 6.22
N VAL A 112 -14.54 -1.47 7.45
CA VAL A 112 -15.63 -0.98 8.31
C VAL A 112 -16.38 0.17 7.63
N MET A 113 -15.66 1.14 7.05
CA MET A 113 -16.28 2.29 6.40
C MET A 113 -17.02 1.91 5.11
N MET A 114 -16.45 1.02 4.29
CA MET A 114 -17.11 0.53 3.08
C MET A 114 -18.49 -0.07 3.39
N ARG A 115 -18.57 -0.87 4.47
CA ARG A 115 -19.81 -1.52 4.91
C ARG A 115 -20.76 -0.54 5.59
N ARG A 116 -20.26 0.32 6.47
CA ARG A 116 -21.06 1.31 7.19
C ARG A 116 -21.75 2.31 6.25
N LEU A 117 -21.06 2.72 5.19
CA LEU A 117 -21.58 3.66 4.20
C LEU A 117 -22.28 2.95 3.04
N ASP A 118 -22.31 1.61 3.03
CA ASP A 118 -22.89 0.80 1.95
C ASP A 118 -22.41 1.23 0.55
N LEU A 119 -21.08 1.47 0.44
CA LEU A 119 -20.46 2.00 -0.78
C LEU A 119 -20.69 1.11 -1.99
N LEU A 120 -20.86 -0.20 -1.79
CA LEU A 120 -21.13 -1.14 -2.87
C LEU A 120 -22.51 -0.89 -3.50
N ARG A 121 -23.53 -0.62 -2.68
CA ARG A 121 -24.88 -0.29 -3.16
C ARG A 121 -24.89 1.05 -3.91
N GLU A 122 -24.21 2.06 -3.34
CA GLU A 122 -24.08 3.37 -4.00
C GLU A 122 -23.42 3.24 -5.37
N ARG A 123 -22.32 2.48 -5.45
CA ARG A 123 -21.60 2.27 -6.71
C ARG A 123 -22.47 1.54 -7.74
N ARG A 124 -23.24 0.52 -7.34
CA ARG A 124 -24.16 -0.17 -8.23
C ARG A 124 -25.24 0.77 -8.78
N ALA A 125 -25.75 1.68 -7.94
CA ALA A 125 -26.72 2.68 -8.38
C ALA A 125 -26.12 3.70 -9.36
N GLU A 126 -24.85 4.10 -9.17
CA GLU A 126 -24.13 4.95 -10.12
C GLU A 126 -23.87 4.23 -11.46
N GLU A 127 -23.48 2.95 -11.42
CA GLU A 127 -23.30 2.13 -12.63
C GLU A 127 -24.60 1.93 -13.40
N ALA A 128 -25.73 1.75 -12.72
CA ALA A 128 -27.03 1.69 -13.38
C ALA A 128 -27.35 2.97 -14.14
N LYS A 129 -27.14 4.14 -13.51
CA LYS A 129 -27.31 5.45 -14.19
C LYS A 129 -26.34 5.62 -15.35
N LEU A 130 -25.10 5.15 -15.21
CA LEU A 130 -24.12 5.18 -16.31
C LEU A 130 -24.60 4.34 -17.50
N CYS A 131 -25.12 3.13 -17.26
CA CYS A 131 -25.63 2.26 -18.31
C CYS A 131 -26.90 2.82 -18.98
N GLU A 132 -27.72 3.58 -18.26
CA GLU A 132 -28.86 4.31 -18.86
C GLU A 132 -28.37 5.43 -19.79
N ALA A 133 -27.34 6.17 -19.40
CA ALA A 133 -26.77 7.26 -20.17
C ALA A 133 -25.85 6.80 -21.31
N ALA A 134 -25.17 5.67 -21.15
CA ALA A 134 -24.20 5.10 -22.09
C ALA A 134 -24.35 3.57 -22.11
N PRO A 135 -25.27 3.01 -22.91
CA PRO A 135 -25.57 1.58 -22.94
C PRO A 135 -24.36 0.67 -23.21
N GLU A 136 -23.37 1.17 -23.96
CA GLU A 136 -22.11 0.45 -24.22
C GLU A 136 -21.30 0.16 -22.94
N ALA A 137 -21.50 0.93 -21.87
CA ALA A 137 -20.83 0.71 -20.59
C ALA A 137 -21.23 -0.62 -19.95
N ALA A 138 -22.45 -1.12 -20.18
CA ALA A 138 -22.93 -2.37 -19.63
C ALA A 138 -22.07 -3.57 -20.05
N ALA A 139 -21.68 -3.65 -21.33
CA ALA A 139 -20.80 -4.71 -21.82
C ALA A 139 -19.41 -4.66 -21.19
N LEU A 140 -18.85 -3.46 -20.97
CA LEU A 140 -17.56 -3.27 -20.33
C LEU A 140 -17.60 -3.66 -18.84
N LEU A 141 -18.64 -3.25 -18.13
CA LEU A 141 -18.84 -3.60 -16.72
C LEU A 141 -19.01 -5.10 -16.52
N SER A 142 -19.75 -5.78 -17.43
CA SER A 142 -19.88 -7.24 -17.42
C SER A 142 -18.52 -7.92 -17.59
N ARG A 143 -17.72 -7.51 -18.57
CA ARG A 143 -16.38 -8.05 -18.79
C ARG A 143 -15.45 -7.82 -17.58
N LEU A 144 -15.55 -6.67 -16.93
CA LEU A 144 -14.82 -6.41 -15.69
C LEU A 144 -15.26 -7.33 -14.56
N ALA A 145 -16.58 -7.59 -14.44
CA ALA A 145 -17.09 -8.52 -13.44
C ALA A 145 -16.55 -9.95 -13.63
N ASP A 146 -16.46 -10.41 -14.89
CA ASP A 146 -15.87 -11.72 -15.22
C ASP A 146 -14.39 -11.79 -14.80
N VAL A 147 -13.62 -10.72 -15.07
CA VAL A 147 -12.21 -10.63 -14.65
C VAL A 147 -12.09 -10.69 -13.13
N TYR A 148 -12.92 -9.93 -12.38
CA TYR A 148 -12.88 -9.97 -10.92
C TYR A 148 -13.38 -11.29 -10.34
N SER A 149 -14.26 -12.02 -11.02
CA SER A 149 -14.61 -13.39 -10.66
C SER A 149 -13.41 -14.33 -10.79
N ALA A 150 -12.71 -14.28 -11.91
CA ALA A 150 -11.48 -15.07 -12.10
C ALA A 150 -10.38 -14.71 -11.09
N LEU A 151 -10.23 -13.42 -10.77
CA LEU A 151 -9.29 -12.97 -9.73
C LEU A 151 -9.64 -13.52 -8.35
N ARG A 152 -10.91 -13.61 -8.00
CA ARG A 152 -11.37 -14.20 -6.73
C ARG A 152 -10.87 -15.62 -6.55
N ASP A 153 -10.93 -16.42 -7.61
CA ASP A 153 -10.51 -17.83 -7.58
C ASP A 153 -8.97 -17.95 -7.53
N ALA A 154 -8.26 -17.01 -8.12
CA ALA A 154 -6.80 -17.00 -8.17
C ALA A 154 -6.15 -16.40 -6.91
N GLU A 155 -6.84 -15.51 -6.18
CA GLU A 155 -6.27 -14.70 -5.09
C GLU A 155 -5.60 -15.52 -3.99
N PRO A 156 -6.17 -16.63 -3.45
CA PRO A 156 -5.52 -17.37 -2.37
C PRO A 156 -4.13 -17.89 -2.77
N LYS A 157 -3.97 -18.34 -4.02
CA LYS A 157 -2.69 -18.80 -4.54
C LYS A 157 -1.74 -17.62 -4.80
N ALA A 158 -2.25 -16.53 -5.36
CA ALA A 158 -1.46 -15.33 -5.63
C ALA A 158 -0.95 -14.71 -4.33
N ALA A 159 -1.79 -14.58 -3.30
CA ALA A 159 -1.42 -14.06 -2.00
C ALA A 159 -0.35 -14.93 -1.32
N ALA A 160 -0.48 -16.27 -1.38
CA ALA A 160 0.52 -17.19 -0.84
C ALA A 160 1.86 -17.06 -1.55
N LEU A 161 1.88 -16.97 -2.87
CA LEU A 161 3.11 -16.78 -3.66
C LEU A 161 3.75 -15.43 -3.38
N GLU A 162 2.96 -14.36 -3.26
CA GLU A 162 3.48 -13.03 -2.93
C GLU A 162 4.03 -12.97 -1.50
N GLY A 163 3.40 -13.65 -0.55
CA GLY A 163 3.91 -13.80 0.81
C GLY A 163 5.30 -14.46 0.85
N LEU A 164 5.56 -15.43 -0.03
CA LEU A 164 6.87 -16.08 -0.17
C LEU A 164 7.94 -15.18 -0.80
N ARG A 165 7.54 -14.28 -1.70
CA ARG A 165 8.44 -13.38 -2.46
C ARG A 165 8.58 -11.99 -1.86
N GLY A 166 7.72 -11.64 -0.92
CA GLY A 166 7.61 -10.27 -0.40
C GLY A 166 8.93 -9.74 0.16
N VAL A 167 9.30 -8.52 -0.23
CA VAL A 167 10.59 -7.88 0.10
C VAL A 167 10.81 -7.73 1.61
N TYR A 168 9.73 -7.63 2.39
CA TYR A 168 9.82 -7.41 3.83
C TYR A 168 9.62 -8.68 4.67
N HIS A 169 9.02 -9.73 4.10
CA HIS A 169 8.57 -10.90 4.86
C HIS A 169 8.74 -12.21 4.10
N GLY A 170 9.25 -12.15 2.88
CA GLY A 170 9.54 -13.32 2.07
C GLY A 170 11.00 -13.76 2.15
N SER A 171 11.30 -14.89 1.54
CA SER A 171 12.67 -15.36 1.37
C SER A 171 13.41 -14.49 0.36
N SER A 172 14.52 -13.87 0.76
CA SER A 172 15.40 -13.13 -0.17
C SER A 172 15.92 -14.03 -1.28
N LEU A 173 16.22 -15.30 -0.97
CA LEU A 173 16.65 -16.29 -1.97
C LEU A 173 15.56 -16.54 -3.02
N LEU A 174 14.30 -16.70 -2.61
CA LEU A 174 13.18 -16.89 -3.54
C LEU A 174 12.93 -15.62 -4.37
N SER A 175 13.09 -14.44 -3.78
CA SER A 175 12.97 -13.16 -4.51
C SER A 175 14.03 -13.02 -5.59
N VAL A 176 15.28 -13.40 -5.29
CA VAL A 176 16.38 -13.43 -6.28
C VAL A 176 16.12 -14.48 -7.37
N ALA A 177 15.75 -15.70 -6.98
CA ALA A 177 15.45 -16.77 -7.92
C ALA A 177 14.30 -16.40 -8.88
N HIS A 178 13.24 -15.76 -8.36
CA HIS A 178 12.14 -15.26 -9.17
C HIS A 178 12.59 -14.16 -10.12
N ALA A 179 13.37 -13.17 -9.65
CA ALA A 179 13.86 -12.10 -10.51
C ALA A 179 14.78 -12.63 -11.65
N LEU A 180 15.59 -13.65 -11.39
CA LEU A 180 16.41 -14.31 -12.41
C LEU A 180 15.54 -15.08 -13.42
N HIS A 181 14.52 -15.77 -12.94
CA HIS A 181 13.57 -16.50 -13.79
C HIS A 181 12.80 -15.55 -14.72
N GLU A 182 12.19 -14.50 -14.16
CA GLU A 182 11.52 -13.47 -14.95
C GLU A 182 12.48 -12.78 -15.93
N GLY A 183 13.71 -12.50 -15.49
CA GLY A 183 14.74 -11.92 -16.33
C GLY A 183 15.07 -12.77 -17.56
N ALA A 184 15.03 -14.08 -17.44
CA ALA A 184 15.23 -15.00 -18.57
C ALA A 184 14.08 -14.91 -19.60
N TYR A 185 12.83 -14.78 -19.15
CA TYR A 185 11.67 -14.55 -20.04
C TYR A 185 11.71 -13.17 -20.69
N GLU A 186 12.05 -12.15 -19.94
CA GLU A 186 12.13 -10.79 -20.44
C GLU A 186 13.29 -10.61 -21.44
N ALA A 187 14.40 -11.33 -21.24
CA ALA A 187 15.58 -11.24 -22.12
C ALA A 187 15.32 -11.64 -23.57
N VAL A 188 14.32 -12.49 -23.84
CA VAL A 188 13.96 -12.90 -25.22
C VAL A 188 13.10 -11.85 -25.95
N LYS A 189 12.58 -10.84 -25.23
CA LYS A 189 11.78 -9.76 -25.81
C LYS A 189 12.68 -8.61 -26.28
N PRO A 190 12.26 -7.82 -27.29
CA PRO A 190 12.85 -6.52 -27.60
C PRO A 190 12.86 -5.62 -26.34
N ASP A 191 13.86 -4.74 -26.20
CA ASP A 191 14.07 -3.98 -24.97
C ASP A 191 12.89 -3.05 -24.61
N ASP A 192 12.22 -2.50 -25.60
CA ASP A 192 11.04 -1.63 -25.46
C ASP A 192 9.77 -2.38 -25.01
N GLU A 193 9.71 -3.70 -25.29
CA GLU A 193 8.59 -4.57 -24.88
C GLU A 193 8.81 -5.21 -23.49
N ARG A 194 10.03 -5.10 -22.95
CA ARG A 194 10.35 -5.65 -21.60
C ARG A 194 9.65 -4.86 -20.51
N GLU A 195 9.33 -5.57 -19.43
CA GLU A 195 8.96 -4.89 -18.19
C GLU A 195 10.06 -3.92 -17.75
N ALA A 196 9.65 -2.79 -17.15
CA ALA A 196 10.55 -1.68 -16.86
C ALA A 196 11.80 -2.09 -16.08
N ALA A 197 11.68 -3.03 -15.13
CA ALA A 197 12.81 -3.49 -14.32
C ALA A 197 13.89 -4.23 -15.14
N TYR A 198 13.49 -4.88 -16.23
CA TYR A 198 14.37 -5.74 -17.07
C TYR A 198 14.85 -5.06 -18.35
N ARG A 199 14.52 -3.79 -18.55
CA ARG A 199 15.08 -3.01 -19.67
C ARG A 199 16.56 -2.76 -19.45
N ALA A 200 17.34 -2.77 -20.53
CA ALA A 200 18.79 -2.63 -20.50
C ALA A 200 19.30 -1.49 -19.61
N ARG A 201 18.63 -0.32 -19.68
CA ARG A 201 18.94 0.86 -18.84
C ARG A 201 18.74 0.64 -17.34
N ASN A 202 17.89 -0.30 -16.94
CA ASN A 202 17.51 -0.54 -15.54
C ASN A 202 18.19 -1.79 -14.95
N LEU A 203 18.79 -2.65 -15.77
CA LEU A 203 19.47 -3.87 -15.30
C LEU A 203 20.55 -3.62 -14.24
N PRO A 204 21.39 -2.56 -14.32
CA PRO A 204 22.37 -2.28 -13.27
C PRO A 204 21.70 -2.01 -11.89
N PHE A 205 20.55 -1.34 -11.87
CA PHE A 205 19.80 -1.08 -10.63
C PHE A 205 19.14 -2.35 -10.09
N LEU A 206 18.62 -3.19 -10.97
CA LEU A 206 18.08 -4.49 -10.60
C LEU A 206 19.17 -5.37 -9.96
N ALA A 207 20.32 -5.50 -10.62
CA ALA A 207 21.46 -6.28 -10.13
C ALA A 207 21.95 -5.78 -8.76
N ALA A 208 22.12 -4.46 -8.59
CA ALA A 208 22.52 -3.86 -7.32
C ALA A 208 21.52 -4.11 -6.17
N ARG A 209 20.23 -4.27 -6.49
CA ARG A 209 19.19 -4.61 -5.51
C ARG A 209 19.20 -6.08 -5.11
N LEU A 210 19.56 -6.98 -6.03
CA LEU A 210 19.57 -8.43 -5.79
C LEU A 210 20.80 -8.90 -5.01
N VAL A 211 21.89 -8.11 -4.97
CA VAL A 211 23.15 -8.42 -4.27
C VAL A 211 23.16 -7.90 -2.83
N LYS A 212 22.25 -7.01 -2.47
CA LYS A 212 22.09 -6.50 -1.08
C LYS A 212 21.22 -7.42 -0.25
#